data_8390b6a08861dc76cde0bf06339e1b1e
#
_entry.id   8390b6a08861dc76cde0bf06339e1b1e
#
_cell.length_a   1.000
_cell.length_b   1.000
_cell.length_c   1.000
_cell.angle_alpha   90.00
_cell.angle_beta   90.00
_cell.angle_gamma   90.00
#
_symmetry.space_group_name_H-M   'P 1'
#
loop_
_entity.id
_entity.type
_entity.pdbx_description
1 polymer ?
#
loop_
_entity_poly.entity_id
_entity_poly.type
_entity_poly.pdbx_seq_one_letter_code
_entity_poly.pdbx_strand_id
1 'polypeptide(L)'
;AMTLPNVLSRLEPDSTVIMPGDRTDLLPGLLLAHASGSFPPLTGIILLGGYEIPEPIIRLISSVHNELPIGMTYMGTFTTAEKLFNLEGAMTSSPRKVEIARRIFSENVDASRLLQALEVHRSDVVTPLMFEHQLMELARSDRRTIVMPESSDDRILESAAILARRGVARLILLGDPQQVKARAIHLGLGLTGVKIIDPSNPEMVGQFAAEYARLRAHKGVTLEQAAEKMRDLSYFGTMMVHLGMADGMVSGAVNTTANTIRPSLEFIKTKPGVKVVSGSFLMCMPDRVHVYADCAVNPDPSAEQLADIAISSAETALAFGIEPRVAMLSYSTGTSGSGADVDKVRQATDLVRERRPDLALEGPIQFDAAVDPAVAKTKLPESAVAGQATRT
;
A
#
# COMPACT_ATOMS: atom_id res chain seq x y z
N ALA A 1 30.80 -19.96 -22.22
CA ALA A 1 30.70 -18.62 -22.75
C ALA A 1 31.18 -18.59 -24.20
N MET A 2 30.43 -17.97 -25.10
CA MET A 2 30.78 -17.89 -26.53
C MET A 2 31.88 -16.85 -26.75
N THR A 3 32.66 -17.06 -27.82
CA THR A 3 33.60 -16.04 -28.34
C THR A 3 32.81 -15.01 -29.16
N LEU A 4 33.39 -13.83 -29.39
CA LEU A 4 32.72 -12.76 -30.19
C LEU A 4 32.24 -13.25 -31.56
N PRO A 5 33.03 -13.97 -32.39
CA PRO A 5 32.56 -14.47 -33.70
C PRO A 5 31.31 -15.37 -33.57
N ASN A 6 31.26 -16.20 -32.53
CA ASN A 6 30.13 -17.08 -32.31
C ASN A 6 28.88 -16.35 -31.78
N VAL A 7 29.03 -15.23 -31.12
CA VAL A 7 27.90 -14.37 -30.72
C VAL A 7 27.37 -13.64 -31.95
N LEU A 8 28.25 -13.00 -32.74
CA LEU A 8 27.88 -12.20 -33.91
C LEU A 8 27.08 -13.01 -34.94
N SER A 9 27.42 -14.29 -35.14
CA SER A 9 26.70 -15.17 -36.07
C SER A 9 25.31 -15.60 -35.61
N ARG A 10 24.92 -15.29 -34.36
CA ARG A 10 23.64 -15.65 -33.74
C ARG A 10 22.80 -14.45 -33.33
N LEU A 11 23.22 -13.24 -33.66
CA LEU A 11 22.44 -12.05 -33.43
C LEU A 11 21.17 -12.07 -34.30
N GLU A 12 20.03 -11.78 -33.66
CA GLU A 12 18.75 -11.59 -34.35
C GLU A 12 18.31 -10.13 -34.21
N PRO A 13 17.53 -9.60 -35.17
CA PRO A 13 17.01 -8.24 -35.08
C PRO A 13 16.23 -8.03 -33.76
N ASP A 14 16.39 -6.86 -33.17
CA ASP A 14 15.68 -6.43 -31.97
C ASP A 14 15.90 -7.33 -30.75
N SER A 15 17.00 -8.10 -30.73
CA SER A 15 17.33 -8.94 -29.58
C SER A 15 18.09 -8.18 -28.48
N THR A 16 17.92 -8.65 -27.23
CA THR A 16 18.72 -8.22 -26.08
C THR A 16 19.77 -9.27 -25.77
N VAL A 17 21.04 -8.89 -25.70
CA VAL A 17 22.13 -9.80 -25.36
C VAL A 17 22.29 -9.85 -23.83
N ILE A 18 22.19 -11.05 -23.26
CA ILE A 18 22.47 -11.31 -21.85
C ILE A 18 23.84 -11.99 -21.75
N MET A 19 24.77 -11.41 -21.00
CA MET A 19 26.11 -11.93 -20.88
C MET A 19 26.69 -11.76 -19.48
N PRO A 20 27.63 -12.64 -19.04
CA PRO A 20 28.34 -12.45 -17.79
C PRO A 20 29.11 -11.12 -17.78
N GLY A 21 29.03 -10.38 -16.65
CA GLY A 21 29.65 -9.06 -16.54
C GLY A 21 31.18 -9.08 -16.53
N ASP A 22 31.82 -10.23 -16.27
CA ASP A 22 33.26 -10.46 -16.37
C ASP A 22 33.73 -10.61 -17.84
N ARG A 23 32.79 -10.79 -18.80
CA ARG A 23 33.07 -10.89 -20.22
C ARG A 23 33.02 -9.53 -20.93
N THR A 24 33.62 -8.52 -20.31
CA THR A 24 33.69 -7.15 -20.87
C THR A 24 34.47 -7.06 -22.19
N ASP A 25 35.24 -8.11 -22.52
CA ASP A 25 35.91 -8.27 -23.83
C ASP A 25 34.94 -8.30 -25.03
N LEU A 26 33.69 -8.70 -24.81
CA LEU A 26 32.67 -8.77 -25.85
C LEU A 26 31.97 -7.41 -26.10
N LEU A 27 31.95 -6.52 -25.11
CA LEU A 27 31.20 -5.25 -25.19
C LEU A 27 31.59 -4.38 -26.40
N PRO A 28 32.86 -4.07 -26.64
CA PRO A 28 33.23 -3.23 -27.77
C PRO A 28 32.82 -3.83 -29.13
N GLY A 29 32.92 -5.17 -29.23
CA GLY A 29 32.53 -5.87 -30.45
C GLY A 29 31.03 -5.86 -30.73
N LEU A 30 30.20 -6.00 -29.69
CA LEU A 30 28.75 -5.93 -29.77
C LEU A 30 28.26 -4.51 -30.09
N LEU A 31 28.88 -3.49 -29.50
CA LEU A 31 28.56 -2.09 -29.74
C LEU A 31 28.94 -1.69 -31.17
N LEU A 32 30.10 -2.14 -31.63
CA LEU A 32 30.55 -1.91 -33.02
C LEU A 32 29.64 -2.63 -34.03
N ALA A 33 29.24 -3.86 -33.74
CA ALA A 33 28.30 -4.60 -34.59
C ALA A 33 26.96 -3.88 -34.71
N HIS A 34 26.38 -3.41 -33.60
CA HIS A 34 25.16 -2.62 -33.58
C HIS A 34 25.29 -1.31 -34.39
N ALA A 35 26.40 -0.59 -34.20
CA ALA A 35 26.65 0.70 -34.88
C ALA A 35 27.00 0.56 -36.38
N SER A 36 27.55 -0.57 -36.79
CA SER A 36 28.04 -0.76 -38.18
C SER A 36 26.96 -0.97 -39.22
N GLY A 37 25.73 -1.31 -38.82
CA GLY A 37 24.65 -1.70 -39.73
C GLY A 37 24.90 -3.00 -40.49
N SER A 38 26.04 -3.66 -40.27
CA SER A 38 26.41 -4.93 -40.96
C SER A 38 25.86 -6.16 -40.24
N PHE A 39 25.37 -5.97 -39.01
CA PHE A 39 24.74 -6.99 -38.20
C PHE A 39 23.33 -6.54 -37.79
N PRO A 40 22.46 -7.47 -37.38
CA PRO A 40 21.12 -7.12 -36.87
C PRO A 40 21.20 -6.12 -35.73
N PRO A 41 20.30 -5.11 -35.68
CA PRO A 41 20.25 -4.14 -34.56
C PRO A 41 19.86 -4.82 -33.25
N LEU A 42 20.49 -4.40 -32.16
CA LEU A 42 20.20 -4.86 -30.83
C LEU A 42 19.30 -3.85 -30.11
N THR A 43 18.49 -4.31 -29.14
CA THR A 43 17.69 -3.46 -28.24
C THR A 43 18.36 -3.16 -26.91
N GLY A 44 19.37 -3.94 -26.53
CA GLY A 44 20.13 -3.73 -25.28
C GLY A 44 21.13 -4.82 -24.97
N ILE A 45 21.96 -4.56 -23.98
CA ILE A 45 22.90 -5.53 -23.39
C ILE A 45 22.66 -5.56 -21.89
N ILE A 46 22.59 -6.77 -21.31
CA ILE A 46 22.47 -6.98 -19.87
C ILE A 46 23.68 -7.73 -19.36
N LEU A 47 24.41 -7.10 -18.44
CA LEU A 47 25.57 -7.65 -17.76
C LEU A 47 25.14 -8.31 -16.44
N LEU A 48 25.54 -9.54 -16.23
CA LEU A 48 25.18 -10.36 -15.08
C LEU A 48 26.28 -10.37 -14.03
N GLY A 49 25.90 -10.62 -12.76
CA GLY A 49 26.83 -10.87 -11.66
C GLY A 49 27.37 -9.62 -10.98
N GLY A 50 26.96 -8.41 -11.42
CA GLY A 50 27.34 -7.16 -10.75
C GLY A 50 28.83 -6.81 -10.82
N TYR A 51 29.57 -7.35 -11.80
CA TYR A 51 30.99 -7.04 -11.98
C TYR A 51 31.17 -5.62 -12.52
N GLU A 52 32.10 -4.87 -11.95
CA GLU A 52 32.47 -3.55 -12.45
C GLU A 52 33.15 -3.65 -13.81
N ILE A 53 32.76 -2.76 -14.73
CA ILE A 53 33.42 -2.68 -16.04
C ILE A 53 34.76 -1.98 -15.86
N PRO A 54 35.90 -2.59 -16.29
CA PRO A 54 37.20 -1.96 -16.18
C PRO A 54 37.29 -0.61 -16.87
N GLU A 55 37.95 0.38 -16.24
CA GLU A 55 38.10 1.74 -16.75
C GLU A 55 38.58 1.84 -18.21
N PRO A 56 39.54 1.01 -18.69
CA PRO A 56 39.92 1.02 -20.11
C PRO A 56 38.79 0.66 -21.06
N ILE A 57 37.90 -0.24 -20.64
CA ILE A 57 36.73 -0.64 -21.44
C ILE A 57 35.69 0.47 -21.45
N ILE A 58 35.45 1.13 -20.28
CA ILE A 58 34.55 2.29 -20.19
C ILE A 58 35.02 3.40 -21.13
N ARG A 59 36.30 3.74 -21.16
CA ARG A 59 36.85 4.74 -22.07
C ARG A 59 36.68 4.36 -23.54
N LEU A 60 36.86 3.09 -23.86
CA LEU A 60 36.70 2.61 -25.22
C LEU A 60 35.27 2.70 -25.70
N ILE A 61 34.31 2.25 -24.88
CA ILE A 61 32.87 2.26 -25.26
C ILE A 61 32.27 3.65 -25.22
N SER A 62 32.74 4.57 -24.37
CA SER A 62 32.25 5.94 -24.29
C SER A 62 32.69 6.80 -25.48
N SER A 63 33.71 6.38 -26.25
CA SER A 63 34.11 7.04 -27.48
C SER A 63 33.23 6.65 -28.69
N VAL A 64 32.43 5.57 -28.58
CA VAL A 64 31.51 5.14 -29.62
C VAL A 64 30.17 5.84 -29.37
N HIS A 65 29.71 6.66 -30.31
CA HIS A 65 28.36 7.22 -30.28
C HIS A 65 27.36 6.09 -30.38
N ASN A 66 26.74 5.74 -29.25
CA ASN A 66 25.87 4.57 -29.19
C ASN A 66 24.69 4.82 -28.27
N GLU A 67 23.48 4.67 -28.81
CA GLU A 67 22.23 4.80 -28.06
C GLU A 67 21.76 3.45 -27.45
N LEU A 68 22.54 2.37 -27.62
CA LEU A 68 22.19 1.04 -27.13
C LEU A 68 22.25 1.01 -25.59
N PRO A 69 21.15 0.76 -24.89
CA PRO A 69 21.15 0.69 -23.44
C PRO A 69 21.95 -0.51 -22.94
N ILE A 70 22.82 -0.26 -21.95
CA ILE A 70 23.57 -1.29 -21.24
C ILE A 70 23.12 -1.28 -19.79
N GLY A 71 22.51 -2.38 -19.33
CA GLY A 71 22.07 -2.58 -17.97
C GLY A 71 22.98 -3.56 -17.22
N MET A 72 23.06 -3.44 -15.89
CA MET A 72 23.76 -4.37 -15.02
C MET A 72 22.81 -4.96 -13.97
N THR A 73 22.98 -6.23 -13.66
CA THR A 73 22.24 -6.91 -12.58
C THR A 73 23.19 -7.83 -11.79
N TYR A 74 22.89 -7.97 -10.51
CA TYR A 74 23.59 -8.93 -9.63
C TYR A 74 23.07 -10.37 -9.80
N MET A 75 21.96 -10.56 -10.51
CA MET A 75 21.35 -11.87 -10.73
C MET A 75 22.16 -12.74 -11.69
N GLY A 76 22.04 -14.05 -11.54
CA GLY A 76 22.57 -15.03 -12.47
C GLY A 76 21.76 -15.14 -13.76
N THR A 77 22.29 -15.84 -14.76
CA THR A 77 21.72 -15.97 -16.12
C THR A 77 20.27 -16.48 -16.11
N PHE A 78 20.01 -17.55 -15.37
CA PHE A 78 18.68 -18.18 -15.33
C PHE A 78 17.62 -17.24 -14.77
N THR A 79 17.87 -16.66 -13.59
CA THR A 79 16.95 -15.75 -12.94
C THR A 79 16.71 -14.48 -13.75
N THR A 80 17.73 -13.96 -14.44
CA THR A 80 17.59 -12.80 -15.32
C THR A 80 16.73 -13.13 -16.53
N ALA A 81 16.99 -14.27 -17.17
CA ALA A 81 16.21 -14.72 -18.33
C ALA A 81 14.75 -14.98 -17.97
N GLU A 82 14.48 -15.62 -16.84
CA GLU A 82 13.14 -15.86 -16.32
C GLU A 82 12.37 -14.55 -16.05
N LYS A 83 13.02 -13.59 -15.37
CA LYS A 83 12.42 -12.28 -15.12
C LYS A 83 12.13 -11.50 -16.40
N LEU A 84 13.02 -11.57 -17.39
CA LEU A 84 12.82 -10.91 -18.68
C LEU A 84 11.71 -11.58 -19.49
N PHE A 85 11.64 -12.91 -19.46
CA PHE A 85 10.59 -13.66 -20.14
C PHE A 85 9.20 -13.35 -19.59
N ASN A 86 9.11 -13.15 -18.26
CA ASN A 86 7.88 -12.80 -17.57
C ASN A 86 7.66 -11.27 -17.46
N LEU A 87 8.45 -10.45 -18.16
CA LEU A 87 8.37 -9.00 -18.09
C LEU A 87 7.20 -8.51 -18.96
N GLU A 88 6.08 -8.26 -18.32
CA GLU A 88 4.99 -7.53 -18.94
C GLU A 88 5.33 -6.04 -19.02
N GLY A 89 5.43 -5.53 -20.23
CA GLY A 89 5.74 -4.14 -20.51
C GLY A 89 4.60 -3.22 -20.06
N ALA A 90 4.60 -2.78 -18.82
CA ALA A 90 3.63 -1.81 -18.34
C ALA A 90 3.85 -0.47 -19.04
N MET A 91 2.88 -0.03 -19.82
CA MET A 91 2.90 1.28 -20.51
C MET A 91 3.06 2.43 -19.52
N THR A 92 2.52 2.28 -18.31
CA THR A 92 2.56 3.26 -17.21
C THR A 92 3.95 3.43 -16.59
N SER A 93 4.91 2.54 -16.84
CA SER A 93 6.27 2.65 -16.29
C SER A 93 7.14 3.71 -17.00
N SER A 94 6.71 4.24 -18.15
CA SER A 94 7.42 5.26 -18.90
C SER A 94 6.53 6.47 -19.18
N PRO A 95 6.81 7.65 -18.57
CA PRO A 95 6.06 8.88 -18.85
C PRO A 95 5.99 9.21 -20.34
N ARG A 96 7.10 8.99 -21.08
CA ARG A 96 7.15 9.20 -22.52
C ARG A 96 6.20 8.29 -23.31
N LYS A 97 6.09 7.02 -22.92
CA LYS A 97 5.14 6.08 -23.55
C LYS A 97 3.70 6.47 -23.29
N VAL A 98 3.40 6.91 -22.06
CA VAL A 98 2.07 7.41 -21.69
C VAL A 98 1.71 8.64 -22.50
N GLU A 99 2.63 9.59 -22.64
CA GLU A 99 2.42 10.80 -23.43
C GLU A 99 2.19 10.49 -24.92
N ILE A 100 3.00 9.62 -25.51
CA ILE A 100 2.82 9.18 -26.89
C ILE A 100 1.48 8.49 -27.08
N ALA A 101 1.11 7.57 -26.17
CA ALA A 101 -0.17 6.86 -26.26
C ALA A 101 -1.36 7.83 -26.14
N ARG A 102 -1.30 8.80 -25.21
CA ARG A 102 -2.33 9.84 -25.06
C ARG A 102 -2.45 10.70 -26.32
N ARG A 103 -1.33 11.09 -26.91
CA ARG A 103 -1.32 11.87 -28.15
C ARG A 103 -1.94 11.09 -29.31
N ILE A 104 -1.50 9.85 -29.54
CA ILE A 104 -2.07 8.97 -30.57
C ILE A 104 -3.57 8.80 -30.36
N PHE A 105 -4.01 8.58 -29.13
CA PHE A 105 -5.43 8.45 -28.82
C PHE A 105 -6.20 9.74 -29.13
N SER A 106 -5.71 10.90 -28.69
CA SER A 106 -6.38 12.18 -28.90
C SER A 106 -6.42 12.63 -30.36
N GLU A 107 -5.43 12.23 -31.17
CA GLU A 107 -5.36 12.55 -32.59
C GLU A 107 -6.24 11.64 -33.45
N ASN A 108 -6.53 10.41 -33.02
CA ASN A 108 -7.19 9.39 -33.84
C ASN A 108 -8.56 8.94 -33.29
N VAL A 109 -8.92 9.33 -32.07
CA VAL A 109 -10.18 8.93 -31.44
C VAL A 109 -11.02 10.16 -31.08
N ASP A 110 -12.21 10.25 -31.66
CA ASP A 110 -13.24 11.20 -31.21
C ASP A 110 -13.82 10.69 -29.86
N ALA A 111 -13.27 11.21 -28.77
CA ALA A 111 -13.69 10.84 -27.42
C ALA A 111 -15.18 11.12 -27.16
N SER A 112 -15.73 12.19 -27.75
CA SER A 112 -17.14 12.55 -27.59
C SER A 112 -18.05 11.53 -28.26
N ARG A 113 -17.69 11.11 -29.47
CA ARG A 113 -18.41 10.09 -30.22
C ARG A 113 -18.27 8.70 -29.57
N LEU A 114 -17.10 8.41 -29.02
CA LEU A 114 -16.85 7.17 -28.27
C LEU A 114 -17.72 7.13 -27.01
N LEU A 115 -17.77 8.21 -26.23
CA LEU A 115 -18.60 8.33 -25.02
C LEU A 115 -20.10 8.22 -25.33
N GLN A 116 -20.57 8.80 -26.44
CA GLN A 116 -21.95 8.64 -26.89
C GLN A 116 -22.29 7.22 -27.34
N ALA A 117 -21.34 6.52 -27.96
CA ALA A 117 -21.50 5.13 -28.40
C ALA A 117 -21.42 4.12 -27.22
N LEU A 118 -20.72 4.49 -26.16
CA LEU A 118 -20.70 3.75 -24.91
C LEU A 118 -21.94 4.18 -24.12
N GLU A 119 -23.05 3.44 -24.21
CA GLU A 119 -24.11 3.51 -23.20
C GLU A 119 -23.52 3.05 -21.86
N VAL A 120 -22.86 3.98 -21.16
CA VAL A 120 -22.28 3.69 -19.85
C VAL A 120 -23.44 3.66 -18.85
N HIS A 121 -24.08 2.53 -18.70
CA HIS A 121 -24.80 2.26 -17.48
C HIS A 121 -23.77 2.28 -16.35
N ARG A 122 -23.88 3.26 -15.44
CA ARG A 122 -23.06 3.22 -14.21
C ARG A 122 -23.43 1.93 -13.49
N SER A 123 -22.53 0.97 -13.53
CA SER A 123 -22.67 -0.25 -12.75
C SER A 123 -22.46 0.12 -11.27
N ASP A 124 -23.40 -0.27 -10.42
CA ASP A 124 -23.25 -0.18 -8.96
C ASP A 124 -22.27 -1.24 -8.42
N VAL A 125 -21.77 -2.10 -9.31
CA VAL A 125 -20.77 -3.13 -8.98
C VAL A 125 -19.40 -2.49 -8.79
N VAL A 126 -18.84 -2.63 -7.60
CA VAL A 126 -17.48 -2.21 -7.26
C VAL A 126 -16.62 -3.46 -7.10
N THR A 127 -15.87 -3.80 -8.15
CA THR A 127 -14.92 -4.92 -8.09
C THR A 127 -13.73 -4.57 -7.20
N PRO A 128 -12.99 -5.55 -6.65
CA PRO A 128 -11.77 -5.31 -5.88
C PRO A 128 -10.75 -4.43 -6.58
N LEU A 129 -10.54 -4.63 -7.88
CA LEU A 129 -9.62 -3.83 -8.69
C LEU A 129 -10.10 -2.37 -8.86
N MET A 130 -11.39 -2.15 -9.04
CA MET A 130 -11.95 -0.80 -9.10
C MET A 130 -11.78 -0.08 -7.76
N PHE A 131 -12.01 -0.79 -6.66
CA PHE A 131 -11.82 -0.25 -5.32
C PHE A 131 -10.34 0.09 -5.05
N GLU A 132 -9.41 -0.82 -5.38
CA GLU A 132 -7.97 -0.53 -5.28
C GLU A 132 -7.59 0.70 -6.09
N HIS A 133 -8.09 0.82 -7.33
CA HIS A 133 -7.84 2.00 -8.16
C HIS A 133 -8.36 3.29 -7.51
N GLN A 134 -9.59 3.28 -6.98
CA GLN A 134 -10.15 4.42 -6.26
C GLN A 134 -9.29 4.83 -5.07
N LEU A 135 -8.83 3.86 -4.27
CA LEU A 135 -7.93 4.12 -3.14
C LEU A 135 -6.62 4.77 -3.59
N MET A 136 -6.03 4.28 -4.69
CA MET A 136 -4.80 4.86 -5.25
C MET A 136 -5.00 6.30 -5.71
N GLU A 137 -6.12 6.61 -6.36
CA GLU A 137 -6.43 7.99 -6.79
C GLU A 137 -6.71 8.91 -5.60
N LEU A 138 -7.46 8.46 -4.59
CA LEU A 138 -7.66 9.21 -3.34
C LEU A 138 -6.32 9.50 -2.64
N ALA A 139 -5.44 8.50 -2.54
CA ALA A 139 -4.14 8.68 -1.93
C ALA A 139 -3.23 9.64 -2.71
N ARG A 140 -3.31 9.64 -4.05
CA ARG A 140 -2.57 10.57 -4.91
C ARG A 140 -3.09 12.00 -4.82
N SER A 141 -4.39 12.19 -4.65
CA SER A 141 -5.00 13.53 -4.56
C SER A 141 -4.58 14.29 -3.31
N ASP A 142 -4.28 13.58 -2.22
CA ASP A 142 -3.80 14.15 -0.96
C ASP A 142 -2.68 13.28 -0.36
N ARG A 143 -1.48 13.40 -0.93
CA ARG A 143 -0.33 12.57 -0.57
C ARG A 143 0.13 12.82 0.86
N ARG A 144 -0.06 11.83 1.70
CA ARG A 144 0.34 11.83 3.09
C ARG A 144 1.73 11.25 3.30
N THR A 145 2.36 11.62 4.41
CA THR A 145 3.65 11.09 4.84
C THR A 145 3.43 9.94 5.81
N ILE A 146 3.90 8.76 5.45
CA ILE A 146 3.68 7.52 6.23
C ILE A 146 5.02 6.97 6.73
N VAL A 147 5.09 6.71 8.03
CA VAL A 147 6.23 6.02 8.66
C VAL A 147 6.02 4.52 8.59
N MET A 148 7.03 3.80 8.14
CA MET A 148 7.11 2.33 8.14
C MET A 148 8.32 1.94 9.01
N PRO A 149 8.08 1.55 10.28
CA PRO A 149 9.17 1.39 11.25
C PRO A 149 9.99 0.11 11.08
N GLU A 150 9.48 -0.88 10.36
CA GLU A 150 10.02 -2.24 10.29
C GLU A 150 10.88 -2.47 9.04
N SER A 151 11.79 -1.54 8.74
CA SER A 151 12.65 -1.58 7.54
C SER A 151 13.64 -2.76 7.48
N SER A 152 13.76 -3.53 8.56
CA SER A 152 14.52 -4.78 8.59
C SER A 152 13.80 -5.94 7.89
N ASP A 153 12.51 -5.84 7.64
CA ASP A 153 11.72 -6.83 6.92
C ASP A 153 11.69 -6.54 5.42
N ASP A 154 12.04 -7.54 4.61
CA ASP A 154 12.11 -7.40 3.15
C ASP A 154 10.77 -7.01 2.52
N ARG A 155 9.65 -7.50 3.05
CA ARG A 155 8.30 -7.16 2.59
C ARG A 155 8.00 -5.66 2.73
N ILE A 156 8.54 -5.04 3.78
CA ILE A 156 8.40 -3.59 4.00
C ILE A 156 9.23 -2.81 2.98
N LEU A 157 10.44 -3.27 2.66
CA LEU A 157 11.27 -2.64 1.63
C LEU A 157 10.64 -2.78 0.24
N GLU A 158 10.12 -3.96 -0.09
CA GLU A 158 9.39 -4.21 -1.35
C GLU A 158 8.15 -3.31 -1.46
N SER A 159 7.34 -3.25 -0.39
CA SER A 159 6.17 -2.38 -0.32
C SER A 159 6.54 -0.91 -0.48
N ALA A 160 7.59 -0.45 0.21
CA ALA A 160 8.07 0.94 0.09
C ALA A 160 8.50 1.28 -1.34
N ALA A 161 9.22 0.37 -2.02
CA ALA A 161 9.63 0.55 -3.42
C ALA A 161 8.43 0.62 -4.38
N ILE A 162 7.40 -0.21 -4.17
CA ILE A 162 6.17 -0.21 -4.96
C ILE A 162 5.40 1.09 -4.75
N LEU A 163 5.16 1.49 -3.50
CA LEU A 163 4.38 2.66 -3.15
C LEU A 163 5.06 3.96 -3.59
N ALA A 164 6.40 4.04 -3.45
CA ALA A 164 7.18 5.18 -3.94
C ALA A 164 7.05 5.34 -5.46
N ARG A 165 7.18 4.24 -6.21
CA ARG A 165 7.01 4.22 -7.67
C ARG A 165 5.60 4.60 -8.10
N ARG A 166 4.57 4.14 -7.36
CA ARG A 166 3.15 4.48 -7.61
C ARG A 166 2.82 5.92 -7.21
N GLY A 167 3.65 6.58 -6.41
CA GLY A 167 3.49 7.97 -6.01
C GLY A 167 2.28 8.23 -5.10
N VAL A 168 1.83 7.25 -4.33
CA VAL A 168 0.61 7.33 -3.49
C VAL A 168 0.86 7.92 -2.10
N ALA A 169 2.09 7.85 -1.60
CA ALA A 169 2.48 8.41 -0.30
C ALA A 169 3.92 8.92 -0.34
N ARG A 170 4.26 9.80 0.60
CA ARG A 170 5.64 10.09 0.97
C ARG A 170 6.03 9.13 2.08
N LEU A 171 7.10 8.36 1.89
CA LEU A 171 7.46 7.29 2.80
C LEU A 171 8.69 7.64 3.63
N ILE A 172 8.65 7.26 4.90
CA ILE A 172 9.76 7.29 5.84
C ILE A 172 9.99 5.87 6.36
N LEU A 173 11.18 5.33 6.13
CA LEU A 173 11.65 4.09 6.74
C LEU A 173 12.50 4.40 7.97
N LEU A 174 12.30 3.66 9.06
CA LEU A 174 13.14 3.75 10.26
C LEU A 174 14.20 2.66 10.24
N GLY A 175 15.46 3.03 10.34
CA GLY A 175 16.60 2.11 10.38
C GLY A 175 17.90 2.78 10.02
N ASP A 176 19.00 2.05 10.15
CA ASP A 176 20.32 2.51 9.71
C ASP A 176 20.30 2.74 8.18
N PRO A 177 20.56 3.96 7.71
CA PRO A 177 20.48 4.29 6.29
C PRO A 177 21.43 3.48 5.41
N GLN A 178 22.59 3.06 5.93
CA GLN A 178 23.54 2.23 5.18
C GLN A 178 23.03 0.80 5.03
N GLN A 179 22.55 0.21 6.12
CA GLN A 179 22.00 -1.15 6.11
C GLN A 179 20.74 -1.26 5.25
N VAL A 180 19.81 -0.31 5.39
CA VAL A 180 18.55 -0.28 4.60
C VAL A 180 18.87 -0.14 3.11
N LYS A 181 19.77 0.76 2.73
CA LYS A 181 20.18 0.92 1.32
C LYS A 181 20.88 -0.32 0.78
N ALA A 182 21.82 -0.89 1.53
CA ALA A 182 22.52 -2.12 1.13
C ALA A 182 21.54 -3.29 0.93
N ARG A 183 20.56 -3.44 1.84
CA ARG A 183 19.53 -4.48 1.72
C ARG A 183 18.64 -4.26 0.51
N ALA A 184 18.20 -3.03 0.27
CA ALA A 184 17.39 -2.69 -0.91
C ALA A 184 18.14 -2.98 -2.22
N ILE A 185 19.42 -2.64 -2.31
CA ILE A 185 20.28 -2.97 -3.45
C ILE A 185 20.38 -4.49 -3.65
N HIS A 186 20.61 -5.24 -2.58
CA HIS A 186 20.67 -6.71 -2.63
C HIS A 186 19.36 -7.32 -3.18
N LEU A 187 18.22 -6.74 -2.83
CA LEU A 187 16.90 -7.15 -3.30
C LEU A 187 16.55 -6.60 -4.69
N GLY A 188 17.40 -5.77 -5.30
CA GLY A 188 17.12 -5.12 -6.58
C GLY A 188 16.01 -4.05 -6.51
N LEU A 189 15.81 -3.44 -5.33
CA LEU A 189 14.74 -2.47 -5.09
C LEU A 189 15.24 -1.03 -5.22
N GLY A 190 14.47 -0.19 -5.94
CA GLY A 190 14.69 1.24 -6.00
C GLY A 190 13.91 1.98 -4.91
N LEU A 191 14.61 2.63 -3.99
CA LEU A 191 14.03 3.46 -2.93
C LEU A 191 14.10 4.97 -3.25
N THR A 192 14.06 5.34 -4.50
CA THR A 192 14.08 6.76 -4.91
C THR A 192 12.88 7.50 -4.34
N GLY A 193 13.14 8.60 -3.63
CA GLY A 193 12.09 9.41 -2.99
C GLY A 193 11.63 8.89 -1.62
N VAL A 194 12.15 7.77 -1.14
CA VAL A 194 11.91 7.27 0.23
C VAL A 194 12.94 7.89 1.18
N LYS A 195 12.47 8.50 2.27
CA LYS A 195 13.33 9.03 3.33
C LYS A 195 13.69 7.90 4.30
N ILE A 196 14.95 7.80 4.67
CA ILE A 196 15.40 6.85 5.70
C ILE A 196 15.88 7.66 6.89
N ILE A 197 15.37 7.36 8.08
CA ILE A 197 15.71 8.03 9.34
C ILE A 197 16.31 7.00 10.29
N ASP A 198 17.49 7.33 10.82
CA ASP A 198 18.13 6.55 11.87
C ASP A 198 17.44 6.81 13.22
N PRO A 199 16.75 5.82 13.82
CA PRO A 199 16.10 5.99 15.10
C PRO A 199 17.09 6.08 16.27
N SER A 200 18.37 5.82 16.05
CA SER A 200 19.43 5.98 17.06
C SER A 200 19.99 7.42 17.13
N ASN A 201 19.52 8.34 16.27
CA ASN A 201 19.95 9.74 16.29
C ASN A 201 19.72 10.37 17.67
N PRO A 202 20.78 10.79 18.40
CA PRO A 202 20.67 11.22 19.79
C PRO A 202 19.80 12.47 19.97
N GLU A 203 19.81 13.38 19.00
CA GLU A 203 19.01 14.60 19.04
C GLU A 203 17.51 14.29 18.96
N MET A 204 17.12 13.44 18.02
CA MET A 204 15.73 13.01 17.88
C MET A 204 15.27 12.19 19.07
N VAL A 205 16.09 11.25 19.55
CA VAL A 205 15.77 10.45 20.74
C VAL A 205 15.60 11.35 21.95
N GLY A 206 16.47 12.36 22.15
CA GLY A 206 16.36 13.33 23.24
C GLY A 206 15.09 14.16 23.17
N GLN A 207 14.75 14.68 22.00
CA GLN A 207 13.53 15.45 21.78
C GLN A 207 12.26 14.59 22.03
N PHE A 208 12.23 13.39 21.50
CA PHE A 208 11.07 12.47 21.63
C PHE A 208 10.92 11.97 23.06
N ALA A 209 12.02 11.68 23.74
CA ALA A 209 12.03 11.30 25.14
C ALA A 209 11.51 12.43 26.05
N ALA A 210 11.93 13.66 25.81
CA ALA A 210 11.43 14.80 26.56
C ALA A 210 9.91 15.00 26.41
N GLU A 211 9.41 14.88 25.17
CA GLU A 211 7.98 15.00 24.91
C GLU A 211 7.19 13.82 25.49
N TYR A 212 7.68 12.58 25.38
CA TYR A 212 7.02 11.41 25.98
C TYR A 212 6.99 11.52 27.51
N ALA A 213 8.08 11.93 28.17
CA ALA A 213 8.11 12.16 29.61
C ALA A 213 7.10 13.24 30.04
N ARG A 214 6.99 14.34 29.25
CA ARG A 214 5.99 15.40 29.49
C ARG A 214 4.56 14.85 29.41
N LEU A 215 4.24 14.08 28.36
CA LEU A 215 2.91 13.50 28.16
C LEU A 215 2.54 12.47 29.25
N ARG A 216 3.53 11.76 29.76
CA ARG A 216 3.36 10.69 30.75
C ARG A 216 3.78 11.10 32.17
N ALA A 217 3.99 12.40 32.43
CA ALA A 217 4.37 12.91 33.76
C ALA A 217 3.40 12.45 34.89
N HIS A 218 2.10 12.38 34.60
CA HIS A 218 1.07 11.89 35.50
C HIS A 218 1.23 10.40 35.87
N LYS A 219 2.07 9.63 35.16
CA LYS A 219 2.43 8.25 35.44
C LYS A 219 3.82 8.12 36.08
N GLY A 220 4.50 9.23 36.33
CA GLY A 220 5.83 9.26 36.92
C GLY A 220 6.96 8.78 35.98
N VAL A 221 6.77 8.86 34.65
CA VAL A 221 7.79 8.44 33.68
C VAL A 221 8.97 9.40 33.73
N THR A 222 10.18 8.89 34.02
CA THR A 222 11.42 9.65 34.00
C THR A 222 11.95 9.84 32.58
N LEU A 223 12.86 10.81 32.41
CA LEU A 223 13.50 11.07 31.12
C LEU A 223 14.31 9.84 30.62
N GLU A 224 14.97 9.13 31.53
CA GLU A 224 15.72 7.90 31.21
C GLU A 224 14.80 6.80 30.70
N GLN A 225 13.67 6.57 31.39
CA GLN A 225 12.67 5.61 30.97
C GLN A 225 12.04 6.01 29.61
N ALA A 226 11.85 7.29 29.40
CA ALA A 226 11.35 7.83 28.14
C ALA A 226 12.36 7.59 27.01
N ALA A 227 13.64 7.84 27.24
CA ALA A 227 14.70 7.59 26.26
C ALA A 227 14.83 6.11 25.88
N GLU A 228 14.67 5.21 26.87
CA GLU A 228 14.67 3.77 26.61
C GLU A 228 13.44 3.36 25.77
N LYS A 229 12.27 3.95 26.04
CA LYS A 229 11.06 3.72 25.24
C LYS A 229 11.21 4.17 23.79
N MET A 230 11.92 5.26 23.53
CA MET A 230 12.14 5.77 22.17
C MET A 230 13.09 4.90 21.33
N ARG A 231 13.74 3.89 21.91
CA ARG A 231 14.46 2.86 21.16
C ARG A 231 13.55 1.85 20.48
N ASP A 232 12.32 1.72 20.96
CA ASP A 232 11.28 0.93 20.28
C ASP A 232 10.78 1.69 19.05
N LEU A 233 10.86 1.05 17.89
CA LEU A 233 10.53 1.67 16.60
C LEU A 233 9.05 2.05 16.49
N SER A 234 8.15 1.31 17.17
CA SER A 234 6.72 1.65 17.20
C SER A 234 6.48 2.91 18.02
N TYR A 235 7.18 3.08 19.15
CA TYR A 235 7.12 4.31 19.95
C TYR A 235 7.74 5.49 19.20
N PHE A 236 8.90 5.28 18.57
CA PHE A 236 9.58 6.30 17.80
C PHE A 236 8.71 6.79 16.62
N GLY A 237 8.20 5.85 15.81
CA GLY A 237 7.34 6.19 14.67
C GLY A 237 6.03 6.85 15.08
N THR A 238 5.40 6.40 16.18
CA THR A 238 4.20 7.03 16.72
C THR A 238 4.49 8.44 17.24
N MET A 239 5.67 8.69 17.84
CA MET A 239 6.08 10.02 18.28
C MET A 239 6.29 10.97 17.10
N MET A 240 6.80 10.47 15.97
CA MET A 240 6.87 11.27 14.73
C MET A 240 5.49 11.72 14.25
N VAL A 241 4.50 10.83 14.35
CA VAL A 241 3.10 11.18 14.02
C VAL A 241 2.55 12.21 15.00
N HIS A 242 2.77 12.01 16.30
CA HIS A 242 2.33 12.94 17.34
C HIS A 242 2.89 14.37 17.16
N LEU A 243 4.15 14.47 16.75
CA LEU A 243 4.83 15.75 16.51
C LEU A 243 4.56 16.33 15.10
N GLY A 244 3.73 15.71 14.29
CA GLY A 244 3.39 16.18 12.94
C GLY A 244 4.51 16.01 11.91
N MET A 245 5.53 15.21 12.21
CA MET A 245 6.61 14.88 11.26
C MET A 245 6.15 13.87 10.20
N ALA A 246 5.07 13.14 10.50
CA ALA A 246 4.36 12.25 9.59
C ALA A 246 2.85 12.31 9.87
N ASP A 247 2.05 11.95 8.88
CA ASP A 247 0.58 11.92 8.98
C ASP A 247 0.05 10.61 9.56
N GLY A 248 0.83 9.54 9.45
CA GLY A 248 0.46 8.21 9.95
C GLY A 248 1.63 7.24 9.99
N MET A 249 1.38 6.09 10.60
CA MET A 249 2.33 4.97 10.68
C MET A 249 1.65 3.68 10.26
N VAL A 250 2.34 2.85 9.49
CA VAL A 250 1.94 1.49 9.15
C VAL A 250 2.98 0.52 9.68
N SER A 251 2.55 -0.39 10.55
CA SER A 251 3.38 -1.38 11.25
C SER A 251 2.61 -2.68 11.41
N GLY A 252 3.29 -3.76 11.78
CA GLY A 252 2.69 -5.07 12.06
C GLY A 252 3.24 -6.20 11.18
N ALA A 253 4.30 -5.97 10.40
CA ALA A 253 4.99 -7.03 9.69
C ALA A 253 5.81 -7.94 10.64
N VAL A 254 6.39 -7.33 11.68
CA VAL A 254 7.21 -8.00 12.70
C VAL A 254 6.60 -7.82 14.10
N ASN A 255 6.04 -6.63 14.37
CA ASN A 255 5.46 -6.31 15.67
C ASN A 255 4.08 -6.93 15.85
N THR A 256 3.74 -7.27 17.09
CA THR A 256 2.38 -7.68 17.46
C THR A 256 1.42 -6.48 17.42
N THR A 257 0.13 -6.77 17.25
CA THR A 257 -0.94 -5.75 17.32
C THR A 257 -0.84 -4.90 18.59
N ALA A 258 -0.60 -5.54 19.73
CA ALA A 258 -0.46 -4.86 21.02
C ALA A 258 0.72 -3.87 21.02
N ASN A 259 1.87 -4.24 20.46
CA ASN A 259 3.04 -3.35 20.41
C ASN A 259 2.83 -2.18 19.44
N THR A 260 2.10 -2.39 18.37
CA THR A 260 1.78 -1.34 17.40
C THR A 260 0.77 -0.33 17.96
N ILE A 261 -0.29 -0.80 18.64
CA ILE A 261 -1.38 0.07 19.11
C ILE A 261 -1.03 0.78 20.42
N ARG A 262 -0.28 0.13 21.33
CA ARG A 262 0.02 0.66 22.67
C ARG A 262 0.54 2.10 22.68
N PRO A 263 1.57 2.49 21.91
CA PRO A 263 2.04 3.88 21.91
C PRO A 263 0.95 4.87 21.49
N SER A 264 0.12 4.51 20.51
CA SER A 264 -1.00 5.35 20.08
C SER A 264 -2.02 5.57 21.20
N LEU A 265 -2.37 4.52 21.95
CA LEU A 265 -3.25 4.64 23.13
C LEU A 265 -2.63 5.47 24.25
N GLU A 266 -1.31 5.43 24.40
CA GLU A 266 -0.62 6.11 25.48
C GLU A 266 -0.56 7.62 25.28
N PHE A 267 -0.38 8.13 24.08
CA PHE A 267 -0.16 9.56 23.87
C PHE A 267 -0.88 10.21 22.67
N ILE A 268 -1.28 9.49 21.63
CA ILE A 268 -2.19 10.03 20.61
C ILE A 268 -3.62 10.04 21.11
N LYS A 269 -4.06 8.92 21.72
CA LYS A 269 -5.40 8.70 22.25
C LYS A 269 -6.49 8.64 21.15
N THR A 270 -7.74 8.53 21.59
CA THR A 270 -8.91 8.56 20.72
C THR A 270 -9.32 9.98 20.35
N LYS A 271 -10.10 10.12 19.29
CA LYS A 271 -10.77 11.39 18.95
C LYS A 271 -11.67 11.84 20.13
N PRO A 272 -11.90 13.16 20.31
CA PRO A 272 -12.85 13.64 21.29
C PRO A 272 -14.23 12.99 21.10
N GLY A 273 -14.82 12.53 22.20
CA GLY A 273 -16.13 11.86 22.20
C GLY A 273 -16.11 10.36 21.86
N VAL A 274 -15.00 9.80 21.40
CA VAL A 274 -14.85 8.36 21.14
C VAL A 274 -14.16 7.68 22.31
N LYS A 275 -14.85 6.70 22.92
CA LYS A 275 -14.35 6.01 24.12
C LYS A 275 -13.49 4.79 23.83
N VAL A 276 -13.62 4.20 22.65
CA VAL A 276 -12.92 2.96 22.26
C VAL A 276 -12.24 3.08 20.90
N VAL A 277 -11.11 2.39 20.76
CA VAL A 277 -10.50 2.14 19.45
C VAL A 277 -11.08 0.85 18.89
N SER A 278 -11.45 0.83 17.62
CA SER A 278 -11.96 -0.36 16.94
C SER A 278 -11.22 -0.61 15.63
N GLY A 279 -11.15 -1.88 15.26
CA GLY A 279 -10.64 -2.30 13.96
C GLY A 279 -11.76 -2.42 12.92
N SER A 280 -11.44 -2.13 11.66
CA SER A 280 -12.36 -2.35 10.54
C SER A 280 -11.66 -3.08 9.40
N PHE A 281 -12.34 -4.08 8.84
CA PHE A 281 -11.92 -4.74 7.60
C PHE A 281 -12.74 -4.25 6.41
N LEU A 282 -12.06 -3.95 5.33
CA LEU A 282 -12.67 -3.71 4.03
C LEU A 282 -12.72 -5.06 3.29
N MET A 283 -13.90 -5.67 3.28
CA MET A 283 -14.12 -6.98 2.67
C MET A 283 -14.46 -6.80 1.19
N CYS A 284 -13.46 -6.99 0.34
CA CYS A 284 -13.59 -6.85 -1.11
C CYS A 284 -14.23 -8.11 -1.70
N MET A 285 -15.54 -8.10 -1.85
CA MET A 285 -16.31 -9.17 -2.49
C MET A 285 -16.25 -9.00 -4.02
N PRO A 286 -16.63 -10.02 -4.82
CA PRO A 286 -16.52 -9.93 -6.28
C PRO A 286 -17.25 -8.74 -6.93
N ASP A 287 -18.33 -8.27 -6.32
CA ASP A 287 -19.23 -7.25 -6.86
C ASP A 287 -19.43 -6.02 -5.95
N ARG A 288 -18.87 -6.03 -4.74
CA ARG A 288 -19.05 -4.98 -3.74
C ARG A 288 -17.97 -4.98 -2.67
N VAL A 289 -17.91 -3.91 -1.87
CA VAL A 289 -17.05 -3.84 -0.69
C VAL A 289 -17.92 -3.66 0.54
N HIS A 290 -17.73 -4.53 1.53
CA HIS A 290 -18.32 -4.40 2.86
C HIS A 290 -17.30 -3.91 3.87
N VAL A 291 -17.76 -3.22 4.90
CA VAL A 291 -16.94 -2.82 6.06
C VAL A 291 -17.39 -3.61 7.27
N TYR A 292 -16.52 -4.46 7.82
CA TYR A 292 -16.79 -5.26 9.03
C TYR A 292 -16.04 -4.67 10.23
N ALA A 293 -16.74 -4.44 11.33
CA ALA A 293 -16.19 -3.90 12.58
C ALA A 293 -17.03 -4.33 13.80
N ASP A 294 -16.45 -4.56 14.96
CA ASP A 294 -15.03 -4.59 15.29
C ASP A 294 -14.44 -5.94 14.86
N CYS A 295 -13.24 -5.94 14.31
CA CYS A 295 -12.64 -7.17 13.78
C CYS A 295 -11.56 -7.78 14.70
N ALA A 296 -11.01 -7.05 15.69
CA ALA A 296 -9.86 -7.58 16.42
C ALA A 296 -9.52 -6.88 17.76
N VAL A 297 -10.20 -5.82 18.15
CA VAL A 297 -9.76 -4.97 19.29
C VAL A 297 -10.60 -5.17 20.54
N ASN A 298 -11.92 -5.28 20.40
CA ASN A 298 -12.84 -5.37 21.52
C ASN A 298 -13.56 -6.72 21.53
N PRO A 299 -13.11 -7.71 22.34
CA PRO A 299 -13.69 -9.06 22.33
C PRO A 299 -15.15 -9.12 22.80
N ASP A 300 -15.49 -8.32 23.80
CA ASP A 300 -16.86 -8.25 24.37
C ASP A 300 -17.22 -6.80 24.71
N PRO A 301 -17.56 -5.98 23.67
CA PRO A 301 -17.91 -4.58 23.89
C PRO A 301 -19.27 -4.43 24.57
N SER A 302 -19.40 -3.41 25.43
CA SER A 302 -20.68 -2.99 25.97
C SER A 302 -21.58 -2.37 24.90
N ALA A 303 -22.87 -2.16 25.19
CA ALA A 303 -23.79 -1.50 24.25
C ALA A 303 -23.31 -0.08 23.85
N GLU A 304 -22.76 0.69 24.79
CA GLU A 304 -22.17 2.01 24.50
C GLU A 304 -20.95 1.91 23.58
N GLN A 305 -20.07 0.92 23.82
CA GLN A 305 -18.90 0.68 23.01
C GLN A 305 -19.28 0.22 21.59
N LEU A 306 -20.29 -0.66 21.46
CA LEU A 306 -20.83 -1.07 20.17
C LEU A 306 -21.40 0.13 19.39
N ALA A 307 -22.07 1.05 20.08
CA ALA A 307 -22.56 2.27 19.44
C ALA A 307 -21.40 3.16 18.94
N ASP A 308 -20.35 3.33 19.74
CA ASP A 308 -19.14 4.07 19.34
C ASP A 308 -18.44 3.39 18.14
N ILE A 309 -18.32 2.06 18.16
CA ILE A 309 -17.78 1.26 17.04
C ILE A 309 -18.61 1.47 15.79
N ALA A 310 -19.94 1.42 15.91
CA ALA A 310 -20.86 1.62 14.81
C ALA A 310 -20.67 3.00 14.16
N ILE A 311 -20.61 4.06 14.93
CA ILE A 311 -20.45 5.43 14.44
C ILE A 311 -19.06 5.63 13.79
N SER A 312 -18.00 5.25 14.49
CA SER A 312 -16.62 5.42 14.00
C SER A 312 -16.36 4.69 12.70
N SER A 313 -16.93 3.50 12.54
CA SER A 313 -16.74 2.74 11.34
C SER A 313 -17.65 3.23 10.21
N ALA A 314 -18.81 3.88 10.46
CA ALA A 314 -19.56 4.59 9.43
C ALA A 314 -18.74 5.75 8.85
N GLU A 315 -18.03 6.49 9.71
CA GLU A 315 -17.07 7.51 9.27
C GLU A 315 -15.93 6.91 8.44
N THR A 316 -15.43 5.74 8.85
CA THR A 316 -14.42 5.01 8.06
C THR A 316 -14.96 4.64 6.68
N ALA A 317 -16.17 4.08 6.57
CA ALA A 317 -16.79 3.75 5.29
C ALA A 317 -16.87 4.98 4.36
N LEU A 318 -17.33 6.13 4.89
CA LEU A 318 -17.38 7.38 4.14
C LEU A 318 -16.01 7.84 3.64
N ALA A 319 -14.96 7.72 4.49
CA ALA A 319 -13.61 8.08 4.10
C ALA A 319 -13.07 7.24 2.92
N PHE A 320 -13.57 6.02 2.77
CA PHE A 320 -13.28 5.13 1.64
C PHE A 320 -14.27 5.23 0.48
N GLY A 321 -15.17 6.21 0.51
CA GLY A 321 -16.16 6.43 -0.56
C GLY A 321 -17.31 5.41 -0.55
N ILE A 322 -17.52 4.71 0.56
CA ILE A 322 -18.60 3.73 0.73
C ILE A 322 -19.73 4.40 1.52
N GLU A 323 -20.93 4.48 0.95
CA GLU A 323 -22.11 4.99 1.63
C GLU A 323 -22.50 4.03 2.78
N PRO A 324 -22.56 4.50 4.04
CA PRO A 324 -22.79 3.62 5.18
C PRO A 324 -24.27 3.26 5.33
N ARG A 325 -24.59 1.99 5.18
CA ARG A 325 -25.83 1.34 5.59
C ARG A 325 -25.48 0.32 6.65
N VAL A 326 -25.73 0.67 7.90
CA VAL A 326 -25.17 -0.04 9.07
C VAL A 326 -26.12 -1.13 9.55
N ALA A 327 -25.64 -2.36 9.63
CA ALA A 327 -26.33 -3.48 10.25
C ALA A 327 -25.67 -3.85 11.58
N MET A 328 -26.42 -3.74 12.68
CA MET A 328 -25.98 -4.18 14.01
C MET A 328 -26.26 -5.67 14.15
N LEU A 329 -25.22 -6.50 13.95
CA LEU A 329 -25.39 -7.94 13.85
C LEU A 329 -25.74 -8.61 15.18
N SER A 330 -26.61 -9.61 15.08
CA SER A 330 -26.99 -10.50 16.16
C SER A 330 -27.33 -11.87 15.58
N TYR A 331 -27.39 -12.91 16.42
CA TYR A 331 -27.96 -14.21 16.03
C TYR A 331 -29.48 -14.16 15.85
N SER A 332 -30.13 -13.04 16.16
CA SER A 332 -31.57 -12.82 16.05
C SER A 332 -31.87 -11.57 15.24
N THR A 333 -33.01 -11.55 14.54
CA THR A 333 -33.50 -10.40 13.76
C THR A 333 -34.73 -9.81 14.46
N GLY A 334 -34.68 -8.50 14.74
CA GLY A 334 -35.78 -7.73 15.34
C GLY A 334 -36.15 -8.28 16.73
N THR A 335 -37.40 -8.72 16.88
CA THR A 335 -37.96 -9.27 18.12
C THR A 335 -38.04 -10.79 18.14
N SER A 336 -37.46 -11.48 17.15
CA SER A 336 -37.59 -12.94 16.98
C SER A 336 -36.84 -13.76 18.03
N GLY A 337 -35.91 -13.14 18.76
CA GLY A 337 -35.13 -13.79 19.82
C GLY A 337 -34.94 -12.89 21.04
N SER A 338 -34.50 -13.52 22.12
CA SER A 338 -34.21 -12.86 23.40
C SER A 338 -32.89 -13.36 23.97
N GLY A 339 -32.28 -12.59 24.83
CA GLY A 339 -31.04 -12.92 25.51
C GLY A 339 -30.15 -11.68 25.68
N ALA A 340 -29.20 -11.76 26.59
CA ALA A 340 -28.33 -10.63 26.98
C ALA A 340 -27.61 -10.00 25.78
N ASP A 341 -27.14 -10.82 24.83
CA ASP A 341 -26.43 -10.34 23.64
C ASP A 341 -27.37 -9.62 22.66
N VAL A 342 -28.62 -10.12 22.48
CA VAL A 342 -29.64 -9.45 21.66
C VAL A 342 -30.03 -8.13 22.29
N ASP A 343 -30.22 -8.08 23.58
CA ASP A 343 -30.58 -6.88 24.34
C ASP A 343 -29.44 -5.85 24.27
N LYS A 344 -28.19 -6.29 24.38
CA LYS A 344 -26.99 -5.46 24.19
C LYS A 344 -26.96 -4.80 22.80
N VAL A 345 -27.20 -5.58 21.74
CA VAL A 345 -27.22 -5.06 20.36
C VAL A 345 -28.40 -4.12 20.16
N ARG A 346 -29.59 -4.44 20.70
CA ARG A 346 -30.77 -3.55 20.64
C ARG A 346 -30.46 -2.21 21.29
N GLN A 347 -29.95 -2.22 22.52
CA GLN A 347 -29.55 -1.02 23.25
C GLN A 347 -28.52 -0.20 22.46
N ALA A 348 -27.49 -0.87 21.88
CA ALA A 348 -26.51 -0.20 21.04
C ALA A 348 -27.13 0.46 19.82
N THR A 349 -28.07 -0.22 19.15
CA THR A 349 -28.81 0.31 18.00
C THR A 349 -29.59 1.56 18.37
N ASP A 350 -30.29 1.56 19.52
CA ASP A 350 -31.04 2.73 19.98
C ASP A 350 -30.12 3.90 20.31
N LEU A 351 -28.95 3.64 20.94
CA LEU A 351 -27.94 4.66 21.20
C LEU A 351 -27.38 5.28 19.91
N VAL A 352 -27.17 4.49 18.84
CA VAL A 352 -26.74 5.03 17.55
C VAL A 352 -27.83 5.88 16.94
N ARG A 353 -29.09 5.46 16.95
CA ARG A 353 -30.24 6.24 16.45
C ARG A 353 -30.37 7.58 17.15
N GLU A 354 -30.15 7.61 18.47
CA GLU A 354 -30.18 8.84 19.26
C GLU A 354 -29.01 9.79 18.88
N ARG A 355 -27.78 9.25 18.78
CA ARG A 355 -26.59 10.05 18.56
C ARG A 355 -26.39 10.46 17.08
N ARG A 356 -26.81 9.62 16.16
CA ARG A 356 -26.64 9.78 14.69
C ARG A 356 -27.93 9.40 13.95
N PRO A 357 -29.00 10.21 14.10
CA PRO A 357 -30.28 9.96 13.42
C PRO A 357 -30.22 10.04 11.89
N ASP A 358 -29.13 10.57 11.35
CA ASP A 358 -28.82 10.66 9.92
C ASP A 358 -28.32 9.33 9.33
N LEU A 359 -27.85 8.39 10.15
CA LEU A 359 -27.34 7.10 9.65
C LEU A 359 -28.45 6.13 9.30
N ALA A 360 -28.37 5.56 8.11
CA ALA A 360 -29.18 4.41 7.75
C ALA A 360 -28.71 3.19 8.60
N LEU A 361 -29.56 2.80 9.56
CA LEU A 361 -29.21 1.83 10.59
C LEU A 361 -30.31 0.81 10.81
N GLU A 362 -29.94 -0.48 10.90
CA GLU A 362 -30.85 -1.57 11.28
C GLU A 362 -30.20 -2.48 12.32
N GLY A 363 -30.98 -2.96 13.27
CA GLY A 363 -30.53 -3.92 14.28
C GLY A 363 -31.51 -4.09 15.46
N PRO A 364 -31.39 -5.22 16.15
CA PRO A 364 -30.54 -6.38 15.85
C PRO A 364 -30.98 -7.10 14.57
N ILE A 365 -30.01 -7.58 13.79
CA ILE A 365 -30.28 -8.24 12.51
C ILE A 365 -29.27 -9.39 12.27
N GLN A 366 -29.72 -10.49 11.69
CA GLN A 366 -28.84 -11.58 11.26
C GLN A 366 -28.10 -11.21 9.98
N PHE A 367 -26.90 -11.77 9.79
CA PHE A 367 -26.03 -11.44 8.66
C PHE A 367 -26.71 -11.70 7.30
N ASP A 368 -27.38 -12.84 7.14
CA ASP A 368 -28.10 -13.18 5.92
C ASP A 368 -29.18 -12.13 5.57
N ALA A 369 -29.95 -11.71 6.57
CA ALA A 369 -30.96 -10.66 6.40
C ALA A 369 -30.33 -9.27 6.14
N ALA A 370 -29.12 -9.01 6.59
CA ALA A 370 -28.44 -7.74 6.37
C ALA A 370 -27.97 -7.60 4.90
N VAL A 371 -27.51 -8.68 4.26
CA VAL A 371 -26.80 -8.62 2.97
C VAL A 371 -27.53 -9.26 1.79
N ASP A 372 -28.53 -10.14 2.03
CA ASP A 372 -29.30 -10.81 1.00
C ASP A 372 -30.68 -10.17 0.85
N PRO A 373 -31.01 -9.54 -0.31
CA PRO A 373 -32.30 -8.89 -0.53
C PRO A 373 -33.50 -9.86 -0.46
N ALA A 374 -33.32 -11.14 -0.82
CA ALA A 374 -34.41 -12.10 -0.77
C ALA A 374 -34.77 -12.46 0.67
N VAL A 375 -33.76 -12.65 1.52
CA VAL A 375 -33.95 -12.90 2.95
C VAL A 375 -34.52 -11.67 3.65
N ALA A 376 -33.99 -10.49 3.33
CA ALA A 376 -34.46 -9.22 3.88
C ALA A 376 -35.94 -8.99 3.61
N LYS A 377 -36.39 -9.23 2.37
CA LYS A 377 -37.80 -9.07 1.97
C LYS A 377 -38.76 -9.91 2.83
N THR A 378 -38.28 -11.05 3.33
CA THR A 378 -39.07 -11.93 4.18
C THR A 378 -39.02 -11.54 5.65
N LYS A 379 -37.83 -11.17 6.16
CA LYS A 379 -37.60 -10.92 7.59
C LYS A 379 -37.86 -9.47 8.02
N LEU A 380 -37.52 -8.49 7.16
CA LEU A 380 -37.61 -7.06 7.43
C LEU A 380 -38.00 -6.26 6.16
N PRO A 381 -39.22 -6.44 5.63
CA PRO A 381 -39.64 -5.85 4.33
C PRO A 381 -39.63 -4.32 4.32
N GLU A 382 -39.79 -3.68 5.47
CA GLU A 382 -39.85 -2.21 5.61
C GLU A 382 -38.47 -1.55 5.90
N SER A 383 -37.41 -2.35 6.06
CA SER A 383 -36.11 -1.82 6.40
C SER A 383 -35.39 -1.25 5.17
N ALA A 384 -34.89 -0.02 5.32
CA ALA A 384 -34.05 0.64 4.29
C ALA A 384 -32.64 0.10 4.23
N VAL A 385 -32.23 -0.75 5.18
CA VAL A 385 -30.86 -1.30 5.31
C VAL A 385 -30.79 -2.78 5.02
N ALA A 386 -31.82 -3.53 5.44
CA ALA A 386 -31.84 -4.98 5.26
C ALA A 386 -31.69 -5.37 3.77
N GLY A 387 -30.86 -6.37 3.50
CA GLY A 387 -30.54 -6.87 2.17
C GLY A 387 -29.55 -6.02 1.37
N GLN A 388 -29.16 -4.87 1.88
CA GLN A 388 -28.24 -3.95 1.20
C GLN A 388 -27.29 -3.22 2.18
N ALA A 389 -27.07 -3.84 3.34
CA ALA A 389 -26.07 -3.33 4.28
C ALA A 389 -24.67 -3.27 3.61
N THR A 390 -24.04 -2.14 3.70
CA THR A 390 -22.65 -1.93 3.25
C THR A 390 -21.68 -2.14 4.40
N ARG A 391 -22.26 -2.30 5.60
CA ARG A 391 -21.51 -2.42 6.83
C ARG A 391 -22.22 -3.30 7.85
N THR A 392 -21.46 -4.19 8.45
CA THR A 392 -21.90 -5.12 9.49
C THR A 392 -20.91 -5.13 10.66
#